data_b636844d7ae8f4dfcb5cf1f5c9366a48
#
_entry.id   b636844d7ae8f4dfcb5cf1f5c9366a48
#
_cell.length_a   1.000
_cell.length_b   1.000
_cell.length_c   1.000
_cell.angle_alpha   90.00
_cell.angle_beta   90.00
_cell.angle_gamma   90.00
#
_symmetry.space_group_name_H-M   'P 1'
#
loop_
_entity.id
_entity.type
_entity.pdbx_description
1 polymer ?
#
loop_
_entity_poly.entity_id
_entity_poly.type
_entity_poly.pdbx_seq_one_letter_code
_entity_poly.pdbx_strand_id
1 'polypeptide(L)'
;MKAMKGMKGTSGTPDTPRGPGTSVTADTSVTTDTIDVLVVDDDFMVARVHRTFVERVEPFRVVGVANTGEQATRAVDELHPDLVLLDLYLPDVFGLDVIPRLRASGHDCDVMVISAAREADTVRGAVRHGVVDYLLKPFEFEDLRARLERYAVQRGRLLATVVHGQADVDRVLAGASVPASAAGTLPKGMSVETAELIERTLRTAEGTLSAAECATLAGISRVSARRYLEHFHTVGSADVTLRYGAAGRPERRYRFQG
;
A
#
# COMPACT_ATOMS: atom_id res chain seq x y z
N MET A 1 82.74 -26.67 15.71
CA MET A 1 83.63 -26.11 16.75
C MET A 1 82.88 -25.00 17.47
N LYS A 2 82.72 -25.17 18.77
CA LYS A 2 82.45 -24.22 19.86
C LYS A 2 81.18 -23.35 19.71
N ALA A 3 80.19 -23.56 20.49
CA ALA A 3 80.05 -23.50 21.94
C ALA A 3 79.54 -22.19 22.44
N MET A 4 78.41 -22.32 23.08
CA MET A 4 78.10 -21.87 24.44
C MET A 4 77.62 -20.42 24.64
N LYS A 5 76.48 -20.35 25.26
CA LYS A 5 76.09 -19.89 26.61
C LYS A 5 75.49 -18.53 26.57
N GLY A 6 74.44 -18.21 27.18
CA GLY A 6 73.69 -18.70 28.31
C GLY A 6 72.94 -17.52 28.94
N MET A 7 71.90 -17.87 29.63
CA MET A 7 71.36 -17.25 30.84
C MET A 7 70.48 -15.99 30.77
N LYS A 8 69.22 -16.26 31.11
CA LYS A 8 68.50 -15.81 32.33
C LYS A 8 68.04 -14.30 32.35
N GLY A 9 66.78 -14.14 32.45
CA GLY A 9 66.20 -13.56 33.67
C GLY A 9 65.10 -12.60 33.49
N THR A 10 64.08 -12.91 34.19
CA THR A 10 63.13 -12.09 34.96
C THR A 10 61.97 -11.39 34.28
N SER A 11 60.82 -11.95 34.51
CA SER A 11 59.61 -11.37 35.14
C SER A 11 59.41 -9.86 35.03
N GLY A 12 58.27 -9.53 34.49
CA GLY A 12 57.74 -8.17 34.59
C GLY A 12 56.43 -8.05 33.83
N THR A 13 55.30 -8.49 34.41
CA THR A 13 54.01 -7.93 34.11
C THR A 13 53.98 -6.52 34.69
N PRO A 14 53.53 -5.52 34.00
CA PRO A 14 52.30 -4.91 34.43
C PRO A 14 51.42 -4.34 33.33
N ASP A 15 50.17 -4.35 33.70
CA ASP A 15 49.18 -3.30 33.48
C ASP A 15 48.65 -3.03 32.08
N THR A 16 47.38 -3.43 31.95
CA THR A 16 46.40 -3.01 30.97
C THR A 16 46.01 -1.56 31.25
N PRO A 17 45.89 -0.71 30.23
CA PRO A 17 44.89 0.35 30.26
C PRO A 17 43.73 0.00 29.32
N ARG A 18 42.54 -0.10 29.92
CA ARG A 18 41.25 -0.05 29.21
C ARG A 18 41.22 1.20 28.35
N GLY A 19 41.18 1.02 27.04
CA GLY A 19 40.76 2.03 26.09
C GLY A 19 39.22 2.13 26.06
N PRO A 20 38.68 3.33 25.83
CA PRO A 20 37.24 3.56 25.88
C PRO A 20 36.51 2.83 24.78
N GLY A 21 35.40 2.20 25.17
CA GLY A 21 34.48 1.54 24.24
C GLY A 21 34.03 2.47 23.16
N THR A 22 34.35 2.17 21.95
CA THR A 22 33.72 2.75 20.78
C THR A 22 32.33 2.15 20.71
N SER A 23 31.35 2.89 21.20
CA SER A 23 29.95 2.62 20.91
C SER A 23 29.77 2.78 19.41
N VAL A 24 29.69 1.65 18.72
CA VAL A 24 29.18 1.62 17.35
C VAL A 24 27.70 1.94 17.45
N THR A 25 27.36 3.21 17.31
CA THR A 25 26.00 3.58 16.97
C THR A 25 25.74 2.98 15.59
N ALA A 26 24.97 1.89 15.57
CA ALA A 26 24.37 1.40 14.34
C ALA A 26 23.46 2.52 13.84
N ASP A 27 23.99 3.30 12.92
CA ASP A 27 23.21 4.17 12.08
C ASP A 27 22.33 3.28 11.21
N THR A 28 21.10 3.01 11.70
CA THR A 28 20.06 2.37 10.92
C THR A 28 19.53 3.42 9.98
N SER A 29 20.33 3.85 9.01
CA SER A 29 19.84 4.49 7.82
C SER A 29 18.99 3.45 7.09
N VAL A 30 17.67 3.54 7.27
CA VAL A 30 16.71 2.89 6.37
C VAL A 30 17.01 3.49 5.00
N THR A 31 17.80 2.79 4.20
CA THR A 31 17.92 3.07 2.78
C THR A 31 16.53 2.85 2.20
N THR A 32 15.78 3.92 2.04
CA THR A 32 14.53 3.90 1.30
C THR A 32 14.94 3.66 -0.14
N ASP A 33 14.81 2.41 -0.61
CA ASP A 33 15.11 2.08 -2.01
C ASP A 33 14.27 2.97 -2.90
N THR A 34 14.93 3.65 -3.84
CA THR A 34 14.27 4.50 -4.83
C THR A 34 13.35 3.64 -5.70
N ILE A 35 12.13 4.09 -5.89
CA ILE A 35 11.12 3.42 -6.71
C ILE A 35 11.15 4.03 -8.11
N ASP A 36 11.54 3.24 -9.09
CA ASP A 36 11.65 3.65 -10.48
C ASP A 36 10.29 3.58 -11.19
N VAL A 37 9.88 4.70 -11.78
CA VAL A 37 8.54 4.87 -12.38
C VAL A 37 8.64 5.13 -13.88
N LEU A 38 7.88 4.38 -14.67
CA LEU A 38 7.60 4.68 -16.07
C LEU A 38 6.24 5.37 -16.18
N VAL A 39 6.18 6.51 -16.83
CA VAL A 39 4.92 7.21 -17.12
C VAL A 39 4.49 6.90 -18.54
N VAL A 40 3.25 6.44 -18.72
CA VAL A 40 2.67 6.09 -20.03
C VAL A 40 1.38 6.88 -20.24
N ASP A 41 1.41 7.81 -21.18
CA ASP A 41 0.27 8.70 -21.49
C ASP A 41 0.45 9.20 -22.94
N ASP A 42 -0.61 9.16 -23.76
CA ASP A 42 -0.56 9.57 -25.16
C ASP A 42 -0.36 11.08 -25.34
N ASP A 43 -0.84 11.86 -24.38
CA ASP A 43 -0.63 13.31 -24.34
C ASP A 43 0.71 13.65 -23.67
N PHE A 44 1.66 14.11 -24.48
CA PHE A 44 3.00 14.51 -24.02
C PHE A 44 2.96 15.57 -22.90
N MET A 45 2.00 16.52 -22.94
CA MET A 45 1.89 17.55 -21.91
C MET A 45 1.37 16.98 -20.60
N VAL A 46 0.41 16.06 -20.67
CA VAL A 46 -0.13 15.33 -19.50
C VAL A 46 0.95 14.44 -18.90
N ALA A 47 1.66 13.67 -19.73
CA ALA A 47 2.79 12.85 -19.28
C ALA A 47 3.86 13.68 -18.55
N ARG A 48 4.16 14.88 -19.04
CA ARG A 48 5.10 15.80 -18.38
C ARG A 48 4.59 16.30 -17.04
N VAL A 49 3.30 16.59 -16.91
CA VAL A 49 2.68 16.95 -15.62
C VAL A 49 2.76 15.79 -14.64
N HIS A 50 2.38 14.58 -15.07
CA HIS A 50 2.46 13.38 -14.25
C HIS A 50 3.89 13.10 -13.79
N ARG A 51 4.87 13.21 -14.70
CA ARG A 51 6.30 13.13 -14.35
C ARG A 51 6.65 14.11 -13.23
N THR A 52 6.29 15.40 -13.40
CA THR A 52 6.58 16.42 -12.38
C THR A 52 5.92 16.11 -11.04
N PHE A 53 4.71 15.54 -11.05
CA PHE A 53 4.01 15.14 -9.84
C PHE A 53 4.73 13.99 -9.13
N VAL A 54 5.13 12.96 -9.88
CA VAL A 54 5.86 11.81 -9.33
C VAL A 54 7.20 12.23 -8.70
N GLU A 55 7.99 13.05 -9.43
CA GLU A 55 9.30 13.51 -8.98
C GLU A 55 9.27 14.42 -7.73
N ARG A 56 8.08 14.89 -7.33
CA ARG A 56 7.87 15.65 -6.07
C ARG A 56 7.58 14.76 -4.87
N VAL A 57 7.43 13.46 -5.06
CA VAL A 57 7.08 12.50 -4.00
C VAL A 57 8.24 11.53 -3.79
N GLU A 58 8.90 11.62 -2.66
CA GLU A 58 9.93 10.64 -2.33
C GLU A 58 9.29 9.31 -1.86
N PRO A 59 9.90 8.16 -2.18
CA PRO A 59 11.17 7.92 -2.85
C PRO A 59 11.08 7.64 -4.38
N PHE A 60 10.16 8.26 -5.10
CA PHE A 60 9.89 7.96 -6.50
C PHE A 60 10.80 8.75 -7.45
N ARG A 61 11.22 8.07 -8.54
CA ARG A 61 12.01 8.64 -9.63
C ARG A 61 11.44 8.22 -10.97
N VAL A 62 11.20 9.15 -11.89
CA VAL A 62 10.74 8.81 -13.24
C VAL A 62 11.96 8.45 -14.11
N VAL A 63 12.00 7.18 -14.53
CA VAL A 63 13.07 6.64 -15.39
C VAL A 63 12.77 6.73 -16.87
N GLY A 64 11.50 6.91 -17.26
CA GLY A 64 11.10 7.03 -18.65
C GLY A 64 9.69 7.57 -18.83
N VAL A 65 9.39 7.97 -20.06
CA VAL A 65 8.05 8.36 -20.54
C VAL A 65 7.79 7.66 -21.86
N ALA A 66 6.61 7.06 -22.01
CA ALA A 66 6.16 6.42 -23.24
C ALA A 66 4.79 6.99 -23.66
N ASN A 67 4.55 7.13 -24.97
CA ASN A 67 3.31 7.70 -25.50
C ASN A 67 2.46 6.68 -26.28
N THR A 68 2.94 5.44 -26.34
CA THR A 68 2.21 4.31 -26.97
C THR A 68 2.43 3.03 -26.17
N GLY A 69 1.56 2.05 -26.35
CA GLY A 69 1.72 0.73 -25.70
C GLY A 69 2.97 -0.01 -26.16
N GLU A 70 3.36 0.13 -27.44
CA GLU A 70 4.60 -0.44 -27.94
C GLU A 70 5.84 0.20 -27.31
N GLN A 71 5.85 1.53 -27.18
CA GLN A 71 6.92 2.25 -26.45
C GLN A 71 6.97 1.85 -24.99
N ALA A 72 5.81 1.69 -24.35
CA ALA A 72 5.72 1.27 -22.95
C ALA A 72 6.35 -0.11 -22.75
N THR A 73 6.02 -1.09 -23.61
CA THR A 73 6.59 -2.43 -23.54
C THR A 73 8.12 -2.39 -23.70
N ARG A 74 8.64 -1.68 -24.69
CA ARG A 74 10.09 -1.54 -24.91
C ARG A 74 10.78 -0.83 -23.73
N ALA A 75 10.15 0.22 -23.18
CA ALA A 75 10.71 0.95 -22.05
C ALA A 75 10.76 0.09 -20.78
N VAL A 76 9.78 -0.80 -20.56
CA VAL A 76 9.82 -1.76 -19.45
C VAL A 76 10.96 -2.77 -19.64
N ASP A 77 11.16 -3.27 -20.86
CA ASP A 77 12.27 -4.19 -21.21
C ASP A 77 13.65 -3.56 -20.97
N GLU A 78 13.80 -2.26 -21.25
CA GLU A 78 15.08 -1.56 -21.18
C GLU A 78 15.37 -0.97 -19.79
N LEU A 79 14.34 -0.44 -19.11
CA LEU A 79 14.50 0.37 -17.91
C LEU A 79 14.16 -0.39 -16.61
N HIS A 80 13.48 -1.54 -16.73
CA HIS A 80 13.05 -2.37 -15.59
C HIS A 80 12.40 -1.55 -14.44
N PRO A 81 11.35 -0.72 -14.72
CA PRO A 81 10.72 0.10 -13.70
C PRO A 81 10.03 -0.76 -12.65
N ASP A 82 9.94 -0.24 -11.42
CA ASP A 82 9.18 -0.85 -10.34
C ASP A 82 7.67 -0.63 -10.49
N LEU A 83 7.30 0.55 -11.01
CA LEU A 83 5.92 0.99 -11.17
C LEU A 83 5.69 1.60 -12.54
N VAL A 84 4.60 1.22 -13.19
CA VAL A 84 4.11 1.85 -14.43
C VAL A 84 2.85 2.66 -14.11
N LEU A 85 2.87 3.97 -14.36
CA LEU A 85 1.66 4.81 -14.37
C LEU A 85 1.09 4.76 -15.78
N LEU A 86 -0.07 4.13 -15.96
CA LEU A 86 -0.59 3.74 -17.27
C LEU A 86 -1.92 4.44 -17.57
N ASP A 87 -1.96 5.25 -18.65
CA ASP A 87 -3.24 5.62 -19.25
C ASP A 87 -3.81 4.45 -20.05
N LEU A 88 -5.13 4.36 -20.07
CA LEU A 88 -5.85 3.34 -20.81
C LEU A 88 -6.11 3.73 -22.27
N TYR A 89 -6.15 5.00 -22.60
CA TYR A 89 -6.43 5.48 -23.95
C TYR A 89 -5.14 5.78 -24.69
N LEU A 90 -4.45 4.72 -25.16
CA LEU A 90 -3.26 4.85 -26.01
C LEU A 90 -3.64 4.77 -27.49
N PRO A 91 -2.85 5.40 -28.39
CA PRO A 91 -3.22 5.50 -29.80
C PRO A 91 -3.13 4.17 -30.56
N ASP A 92 -2.36 3.21 -30.09
CA ASP A 92 -2.06 1.94 -30.74
C ASP A 92 -2.76 0.74 -30.08
N VAL A 93 -3.08 0.82 -28.80
CA VAL A 93 -3.68 -0.30 -28.05
C VAL A 93 -4.42 0.23 -26.83
N PHE A 94 -5.46 -0.48 -26.39
CA PHE A 94 -6.08 -0.18 -25.11
C PHE A 94 -5.14 -0.55 -23.95
N GLY A 95 -4.91 0.36 -23.02
CA GLY A 95 -3.89 0.23 -21.97
C GLY A 95 -3.99 -1.05 -21.14
N LEU A 96 -5.21 -1.58 -20.88
CA LEU A 96 -5.35 -2.86 -20.18
C LEU A 96 -4.74 -4.03 -20.95
N ASP A 97 -4.64 -3.96 -22.29
CA ASP A 97 -4.05 -5.01 -23.11
C ASP A 97 -2.50 -4.96 -23.09
N VAL A 98 -1.92 -3.87 -22.59
CA VAL A 98 -0.46 -3.76 -22.34
C VAL A 98 -0.06 -4.66 -21.17
N ILE A 99 -0.87 -4.72 -20.12
CA ILE A 99 -0.53 -5.42 -18.87
C ILE A 99 -0.27 -6.93 -19.11
N PRO A 100 -1.13 -7.70 -19.82
CA PRO A 100 -0.84 -9.09 -20.14
C PRO A 100 0.44 -9.28 -20.95
N ARG A 101 0.78 -8.32 -21.84
CA ARG A 101 2.02 -8.38 -22.65
C ARG A 101 3.24 -8.25 -21.74
N LEU A 102 3.24 -7.29 -20.80
CA LEU A 102 4.31 -7.13 -19.81
C LEU A 102 4.50 -8.41 -18.97
N ARG A 103 3.39 -9.01 -18.51
CA ARG A 103 3.45 -10.27 -17.73
C ARG A 103 3.97 -11.45 -18.56
N ALA A 104 3.57 -11.55 -19.84
CA ALA A 104 4.04 -12.60 -20.75
C ALA A 104 5.54 -12.49 -21.03
N SER A 105 6.11 -11.28 -20.99
CA SER A 105 7.55 -11.03 -21.14
C SER A 105 8.35 -11.24 -19.84
N GLY A 106 7.68 -11.64 -18.74
CA GLY A 106 8.35 -11.95 -17.46
C GLY A 106 8.65 -10.72 -16.59
N HIS A 107 8.00 -9.59 -16.86
CA HIS A 107 8.19 -8.38 -16.06
C HIS A 107 7.25 -8.35 -14.86
N ASP A 108 7.82 -8.17 -13.67
CA ASP A 108 7.12 -8.11 -12.38
C ASP A 108 6.81 -6.67 -11.93
N CYS A 109 6.88 -5.69 -12.84
CA CYS A 109 6.57 -4.30 -12.50
C CYS A 109 5.10 -4.16 -12.08
N ASP A 110 4.86 -3.35 -11.06
CA ASP A 110 3.51 -2.98 -10.66
C ASP A 110 2.88 -1.99 -11.64
N VAL A 111 1.55 -2.01 -11.76
CA VAL A 111 0.82 -1.10 -12.64
C VAL A 111 -0.23 -0.33 -11.85
N MET A 112 -0.16 0.99 -11.90
CA MET A 112 -1.19 1.91 -11.44
C MET A 112 -1.85 2.56 -12.66
N VAL A 113 -3.17 2.41 -12.79
CA VAL A 113 -3.91 3.02 -13.89
C VAL A 113 -4.27 4.47 -13.57
N ILE A 114 -4.06 5.36 -14.53
CA ILE A 114 -4.46 6.77 -14.47
C ILE A 114 -5.29 7.08 -15.73
N SER A 115 -6.62 7.14 -15.62
CA SER A 115 -7.45 7.25 -16.82
C SER A 115 -8.75 8.01 -16.60
N ALA A 116 -9.31 8.52 -17.70
CA ALA A 116 -10.66 9.10 -17.71
C ALA A 116 -11.78 8.04 -17.74
N ALA A 117 -11.45 6.76 -17.96
CA ALA A 117 -12.41 5.66 -18.00
C ALA A 117 -13.09 5.45 -16.65
N ARG A 118 -14.42 5.53 -16.64
CA ARG A 118 -15.25 5.38 -15.43
C ARG A 118 -16.17 4.17 -15.48
N GLU A 119 -16.13 3.43 -16.57
CA GLU A 119 -16.98 2.27 -16.80
C GLU A 119 -16.61 1.16 -15.81
N ALA A 120 -17.61 0.61 -15.15
CA ALA A 120 -17.41 -0.42 -14.13
C ALA A 120 -16.70 -1.66 -14.69
N ASP A 121 -16.91 -1.97 -15.98
CA ASP A 121 -16.24 -3.11 -16.63
C ASP A 121 -14.76 -2.86 -16.84
N THR A 122 -14.36 -1.64 -17.18
CA THR A 122 -12.96 -1.23 -17.31
C THR A 122 -12.25 -1.31 -15.96
N VAL A 123 -12.86 -0.78 -14.90
CA VAL A 123 -12.30 -0.86 -13.54
C VAL A 123 -12.18 -2.32 -13.08
N ARG A 124 -13.21 -3.14 -13.31
CA ARG A 124 -13.16 -4.59 -13.01
C ARG A 124 -12.08 -5.31 -13.82
N GLY A 125 -11.91 -4.92 -15.09
CA GLY A 125 -10.83 -5.42 -15.95
C GLY A 125 -9.46 -5.11 -15.35
N ALA A 126 -9.22 -3.86 -14.95
CA ALA A 126 -7.98 -3.45 -14.31
C ALA A 126 -7.66 -4.30 -13.05
N VAL A 127 -8.65 -4.49 -12.17
CA VAL A 127 -8.49 -5.33 -10.97
C VAL A 127 -8.14 -6.78 -11.33
N ARG A 128 -8.78 -7.37 -12.36
CA ARG A 128 -8.45 -8.73 -12.82
C ARG A 128 -7.03 -8.85 -13.38
N HIS A 129 -6.49 -7.79 -13.96
CA HIS A 129 -5.11 -7.72 -14.43
C HIS A 129 -4.08 -7.42 -13.33
N GLY A 130 -4.53 -7.33 -12.06
CA GLY A 130 -3.64 -7.14 -10.92
C GLY A 130 -3.00 -5.77 -10.86
N VAL A 131 -3.73 -4.71 -11.25
CA VAL A 131 -3.26 -3.34 -11.03
C VAL A 131 -3.26 -3.02 -9.53
N VAL A 132 -2.25 -2.28 -9.08
CA VAL A 132 -2.11 -1.94 -7.66
C VAL A 132 -3.01 -0.79 -7.23
N ASP A 133 -3.39 0.09 -8.15
CA ASP A 133 -4.32 1.20 -7.89
C ASP A 133 -4.93 1.73 -9.19
N TYR A 134 -6.01 2.53 -9.05
CA TYR A 134 -6.72 3.15 -10.17
C TYR A 134 -7.09 4.60 -9.82
N LEU A 135 -6.56 5.57 -10.56
CA LEU A 135 -6.80 7.01 -10.37
C LEU A 135 -7.59 7.58 -11.53
N LEU A 136 -8.73 8.21 -11.23
CA LEU A 136 -9.58 8.84 -12.24
C LEU A 136 -9.12 10.26 -12.59
N LYS A 137 -8.98 10.58 -13.88
CA LYS A 137 -8.78 11.94 -14.39
C LYS A 137 -10.14 12.70 -14.42
N PRO A 138 -10.19 14.02 -14.11
CA PRO A 138 -9.08 14.85 -13.61
C PRO A 138 -8.83 14.64 -12.12
N PHE A 139 -7.56 14.80 -11.68
CA PHE A 139 -7.15 14.70 -10.31
C PHE A 139 -6.12 15.80 -9.97
N GLU A 140 -5.99 16.10 -8.68
CA GLU A 140 -5.01 17.04 -8.17
C GLU A 140 -3.71 16.33 -7.76
N PHE A 141 -2.62 17.09 -7.57
CA PHE A 141 -1.34 16.55 -7.11
C PHE A 141 -1.49 15.71 -5.83
N GLU A 142 -2.27 16.17 -4.87
CA GLU A 142 -2.47 15.49 -3.58
C GLU A 142 -3.14 14.12 -3.73
N ASP A 143 -4.01 13.94 -4.74
CA ASP A 143 -4.64 12.64 -5.01
C ASP A 143 -3.62 11.60 -5.47
N LEU A 144 -2.73 11.98 -6.39
CA LEU A 144 -1.65 11.11 -6.87
C LEU A 144 -0.63 10.85 -5.76
N ARG A 145 -0.22 11.90 -5.03
CA ARG A 145 0.71 11.81 -3.91
C ARG A 145 0.24 10.79 -2.87
N ALA A 146 -1.02 10.89 -2.41
CA ALA A 146 -1.56 9.98 -1.42
C ALA A 146 -1.55 8.50 -1.88
N ARG A 147 -1.71 8.25 -3.19
CA ARG A 147 -1.65 6.89 -3.76
C ARG A 147 -0.22 6.38 -3.83
N LEU A 148 0.72 7.22 -4.26
CA LEU A 148 2.14 6.86 -4.32
C LEU A 148 2.69 6.56 -2.92
N GLU A 149 2.41 7.40 -1.92
CA GLU A 149 2.81 7.18 -0.53
C GLU A 149 2.26 5.85 0.01
N ARG A 150 0.98 5.56 -0.25
CA ARG A 150 0.37 4.28 0.13
C ARG A 150 1.05 3.09 -0.55
N TYR A 151 1.33 3.19 -1.85
CA TYR A 151 2.05 2.16 -2.60
C TYR A 151 3.45 1.91 -2.03
N ALA A 152 4.22 2.96 -1.74
CA ALA A 152 5.55 2.83 -1.15
C ALA A 152 5.53 2.09 0.18
N VAL A 153 4.57 2.42 1.07
CA VAL A 153 4.40 1.73 2.35
C VAL A 153 4.03 0.26 2.14
N GLN A 154 3.12 -0.04 1.21
CA GLN A 154 2.69 -1.40 0.93
C GLN A 154 3.83 -2.24 0.34
N ARG A 155 4.57 -1.71 -0.64
CA ARG A 155 5.74 -2.34 -1.23
C ARG A 155 6.83 -2.62 -0.18
N GLY A 156 7.14 -1.63 0.67
CA GLY A 156 8.13 -1.80 1.74
C GLY A 156 7.75 -2.91 2.73
N ARG A 157 6.47 -3.04 3.05
CA ARG A 157 5.97 -4.15 3.90
C ARG A 157 6.15 -5.51 3.22
N LEU A 158 5.83 -5.63 1.93
CA LEU A 158 6.00 -6.86 1.17
C LEU A 158 7.47 -7.29 1.12
N LEU A 159 8.38 -6.37 0.82
CA LEU A 159 9.82 -6.63 0.74
C LEU A 159 10.43 -6.98 2.11
N ALA A 160 9.94 -6.38 3.21
CA ALA A 160 10.41 -6.64 4.56
C ALA A 160 9.84 -7.92 5.18
N THR A 161 8.83 -8.55 4.58
CA THR A 161 8.16 -9.71 5.15
C THR A 161 8.93 -10.99 4.83
N VAL A 162 9.65 -11.52 5.83
CA VAL A 162 10.18 -12.89 5.78
C VAL A 162 9.04 -13.83 6.19
N VAL A 163 8.62 -14.68 5.26
CA VAL A 163 7.52 -15.64 5.50
C VAL A 163 8.08 -16.83 6.31
N HIS A 164 7.65 -16.96 7.57
CA HIS A 164 8.01 -18.08 8.43
C HIS A 164 6.85 -19.06 8.65
N GLY A 165 5.62 -18.68 8.27
CA GLY A 165 4.43 -19.53 8.47
C GLY A 165 3.16 -18.98 7.84
N GLN A 166 2.06 -19.73 7.96
CA GLN A 166 0.77 -19.41 7.35
C GLN A 166 0.25 -18.00 7.76
N ALA A 167 0.45 -17.62 9.02
CA ALA A 167 0.03 -16.30 9.51
C ALA A 167 0.75 -15.13 8.80
N ASP A 168 1.96 -15.34 8.29
CA ASP A 168 2.69 -14.34 7.52
C ASP A 168 2.14 -14.27 6.09
N VAL A 169 1.83 -15.43 5.51
CA VAL A 169 1.15 -15.53 4.20
C VAL A 169 -0.20 -14.79 4.25
N ASP A 170 -0.99 -15.06 5.28
CA ASP A 170 -2.30 -14.43 5.44
C ASP A 170 -2.19 -12.90 5.60
N ARG A 171 -1.15 -12.42 6.31
CA ARG A 171 -0.85 -10.99 6.45
C ARG A 171 -0.44 -10.34 5.12
N VAL A 172 0.39 -11.02 4.33
CA VAL A 172 0.82 -10.56 3.00
C VAL A 172 -0.39 -10.50 2.06
N LEU A 173 -1.22 -11.54 2.03
CA LEU A 173 -2.41 -11.60 1.19
C LEU A 173 -3.48 -10.58 1.64
N ALA A 174 -3.67 -10.37 2.93
CA ALA A 174 -4.56 -9.34 3.45
C ALA A 174 -4.07 -7.92 3.13
N GLY A 175 -2.74 -7.72 3.08
CA GLY A 175 -2.13 -6.46 2.66
C GLY A 175 -2.13 -6.26 1.14
N ALA A 176 -2.11 -7.34 0.35
CA ALA A 176 -2.21 -7.33 -1.10
C ALA A 176 -3.66 -7.22 -1.60
N SER A 177 -4.62 -7.62 -0.79
CA SER A 177 -6.02 -7.27 -1.01
C SER A 177 -6.13 -5.77 -0.75
N VAL A 178 -6.02 -4.99 -1.80
CA VAL A 178 -6.38 -3.57 -1.77
C VAL A 178 -7.81 -3.53 -1.21
N PRO A 179 -8.04 -3.07 0.02
CA PRO A 179 -9.36 -2.59 0.32
C PRO A 179 -9.52 -1.43 -0.68
N ALA A 180 -10.44 -1.57 -1.61
CA ALA A 180 -10.88 -0.47 -2.42
C ALA A 180 -11.11 0.69 -1.43
N SER A 181 -10.07 1.53 -1.34
CA SER A 181 -10.00 2.80 -0.65
C SER A 181 -11.02 2.95 0.51
N ALA A 182 -10.62 2.60 1.70
CA ALA A 182 -11.25 3.17 2.90
C ALA A 182 -10.90 4.66 3.09
N ALA A 183 -10.27 5.29 2.10
CA ALA A 183 -10.17 6.74 1.90
C ALA A 183 -10.95 7.19 0.66
N GLY A 184 -11.91 6.38 0.19
CA GLY A 184 -12.96 6.83 -0.70
C GLY A 184 -13.86 7.75 0.10
N THR A 185 -14.08 8.95 -0.42
CA THR A 185 -15.12 9.88 0.02
C THR A 185 -16.31 9.13 0.58
N LEU A 186 -16.52 9.29 1.89
CA LEU A 186 -17.72 8.77 2.55
C LEU A 186 -18.95 9.13 1.70
N PRO A 187 -19.91 8.23 1.53
CA PRO A 187 -21.11 8.50 0.75
C PRO A 187 -21.75 9.83 1.15
N LYS A 188 -22.36 10.55 0.21
CA LYS A 188 -23.03 11.84 0.47
C LYS A 188 -23.86 11.78 1.75
N GLY A 189 -23.56 12.70 2.68
CA GLY A 189 -24.21 12.81 3.99
C GLY A 189 -23.59 11.95 5.09
N MET A 190 -22.40 11.41 4.91
CA MET A 190 -21.54 10.86 5.96
C MET A 190 -20.39 11.82 6.21
N SER A 191 -19.99 12.02 7.47
CA SER A 191 -18.82 12.80 7.87
C SER A 191 -17.70 11.90 8.39
N VAL A 192 -16.47 12.36 8.22
CA VAL A 192 -15.27 11.64 8.68
C VAL A 192 -15.30 11.49 10.21
N GLU A 193 -15.68 12.55 10.91
CA GLU A 193 -15.71 12.59 12.37
C GLU A 193 -16.69 11.56 12.94
N THR A 194 -17.86 11.39 12.30
CA THR A 194 -18.85 10.39 12.72
C THR A 194 -18.37 8.97 12.36
N ALA A 195 -17.68 8.79 11.24
CA ALA A 195 -17.11 7.51 10.87
C ALA A 195 -16.05 7.07 11.89
N GLU A 196 -15.11 7.95 12.26
CA GLU A 196 -14.09 7.69 13.27
C GLU A 196 -14.69 7.41 14.66
N LEU A 197 -15.78 8.11 15.01
CA LEU A 197 -16.48 7.88 16.27
C LEU A 197 -17.08 6.49 16.33
N ILE A 198 -17.74 6.04 15.26
CA ILE A 198 -18.35 4.70 15.17
C ILE A 198 -17.29 3.61 15.11
N GLU A 199 -16.22 3.83 14.36
CA GLU A 199 -15.08 2.91 14.29
C GLU A 199 -14.48 2.69 15.69
N ARG A 200 -14.21 3.78 16.41
CA ARG A 200 -13.71 3.76 17.79
C ARG A 200 -14.67 3.00 18.72
N THR A 201 -15.97 3.26 18.58
CA THR A 201 -17.01 2.58 19.36
C THR A 201 -17.03 1.06 19.11
N LEU A 202 -16.88 0.63 17.84
CA LEU A 202 -16.79 -0.78 17.48
C LEU A 202 -15.51 -1.45 18.00
N ARG A 203 -14.37 -0.75 17.93
CA ARG A 203 -13.07 -1.26 18.39
C ARG A 203 -13.02 -1.46 19.91
N THR A 204 -13.67 -0.57 20.66
CA THR A 204 -13.70 -0.63 22.13
C THR A 204 -14.75 -1.57 22.68
N ALA A 205 -15.66 -2.06 21.85
CA ALA A 205 -16.72 -2.96 22.27
C ALA A 205 -16.18 -4.40 22.47
N GLU A 206 -16.49 -4.98 23.63
CA GLU A 206 -16.25 -6.41 23.92
C GLU A 206 -17.26 -7.30 23.18
N GLY A 207 -17.12 -7.43 21.83
CA GLY A 207 -17.97 -8.29 21.04
C GLY A 207 -18.64 -7.61 19.85
N THR A 208 -19.91 -7.91 19.62
CA THR A 208 -20.70 -7.37 18.50
C THR A 208 -21.70 -6.34 18.98
N LEU A 209 -21.90 -5.25 18.23
CA LEU A 209 -22.92 -4.24 18.50
C LEU A 209 -24.03 -4.25 17.47
N SER A 210 -25.28 -4.08 17.89
CA SER A 210 -26.39 -3.71 17.01
C SER A 210 -26.34 -2.21 16.67
N ALA A 211 -27.06 -1.80 15.66
CA ALA A 211 -27.17 -0.38 15.31
C ALA A 211 -27.77 0.48 16.43
N ALA A 212 -28.62 -0.09 17.27
CA ALA A 212 -29.21 0.60 18.42
C ALA A 212 -28.18 0.80 19.55
N GLU A 213 -27.44 -0.25 19.89
CA GLU A 213 -26.38 -0.21 20.91
C GLU A 213 -25.25 0.74 20.48
N CYS A 214 -24.80 0.64 19.23
CA CYS A 214 -23.80 1.55 18.68
C CYS A 214 -24.27 3.01 18.71
N ALA A 215 -25.52 3.29 18.35
CA ALA A 215 -26.11 4.62 18.41
C ALA A 215 -26.09 5.20 19.82
N THR A 216 -26.45 4.39 20.82
CA THR A 216 -26.43 4.79 22.24
C THR A 216 -25.02 5.10 22.73
N LEU A 217 -24.04 4.24 22.41
CA LEU A 217 -22.64 4.40 22.81
C LEU A 217 -21.96 5.61 22.12
N ALA A 218 -22.27 5.82 20.85
CA ALA A 218 -21.71 6.90 20.07
C ALA A 218 -22.47 8.25 20.20
N GLY A 219 -23.62 8.27 20.90
CA GLY A 219 -24.42 9.50 21.06
C GLY A 219 -25.04 10.03 19.78
N ILE A 220 -25.38 9.15 18.83
CA ILE A 220 -25.95 9.50 17.52
C ILE A 220 -27.29 8.81 17.27
N SER A 221 -27.98 9.20 16.18
CA SER A 221 -29.24 8.54 15.82
C SER A 221 -29.01 7.08 15.38
N ARG A 222 -29.97 6.17 15.68
CA ARG A 222 -29.96 4.78 15.20
C ARG A 222 -29.87 4.68 13.68
N VAL A 223 -30.51 5.62 12.96
CA VAL A 223 -30.48 5.66 11.49
C VAL A 223 -29.09 5.97 11.00
N SER A 224 -28.43 6.96 11.63
CA SER A 224 -27.02 7.30 11.32
C SER A 224 -26.10 6.11 11.63
N ALA A 225 -26.15 5.56 12.84
CA ALA A 225 -25.33 4.42 13.22
C ALA A 225 -25.48 3.27 12.24
N ARG A 226 -26.72 2.88 11.88
CA ARG A 226 -26.98 1.82 10.91
C ARG A 226 -26.33 2.11 9.56
N ARG A 227 -26.42 3.35 9.05
CA ARG A 227 -25.86 3.73 7.75
C ARG A 227 -24.34 3.58 7.72
N TYR A 228 -23.64 4.01 8.77
CA TYR A 228 -22.19 3.86 8.88
C TYR A 228 -21.76 2.40 9.08
N LEU A 229 -22.48 1.64 9.90
CA LEU A 229 -22.22 0.21 10.13
C LEU A 229 -22.40 -0.62 8.85
N GLU A 230 -23.45 -0.32 8.05
CA GLU A 230 -23.65 -0.95 6.75
C GLU A 230 -22.56 -0.55 5.75
N HIS A 231 -22.08 0.70 5.79
CA HIS A 231 -20.94 1.14 4.99
C HIS A 231 -19.66 0.40 5.39
N PHE A 232 -19.33 0.33 6.68
CA PHE A 232 -18.15 -0.42 7.17
C PHE A 232 -18.19 -1.90 6.80
N HIS A 233 -19.36 -2.49 6.81
CA HIS A 233 -19.54 -3.86 6.32
C HIS A 233 -19.29 -3.95 4.80
N THR A 234 -19.81 -3.02 4.02
CA THR A 234 -19.63 -2.99 2.56
C THR A 234 -18.16 -2.81 2.16
N VAL A 235 -17.40 -2.01 2.91
CA VAL A 235 -15.96 -1.79 2.66
C VAL A 235 -15.06 -2.80 3.38
N GLY A 236 -15.64 -3.80 4.06
CA GLY A 236 -14.88 -4.87 4.71
C GLY A 236 -14.24 -4.50 6.05
N SER A 237 -14.55 -3.32 6.60
CA SER A 237 -14.03 -2.88 7.91
C SER A 237 -14.82 -3.43 9.10
N ALA A 238 -15.99 -4.04 8.86
CA ALA A 238 -16.80 -4.67 9.89
C ALA A 238 -17.49 -5.94 9.40
N ASP A 239 -17.50 -6.97 10.26
CA ASP A 239 -18.28 -8.19 10.05
C ASP A 239 -19.71 -8.03 10.53
N VAL A 240 -20.62 -8.74 9.86
CA VAL A 240 -22.03 -8.83 10.25
C VAL A 240 -22.39 -10.25 10.65
N THR A 241 -22.97 -10.39 11.83
CA THR A 241 -23.63 -11.62 12.30
C THR A 241 -25.12 -11.36 12.50
N LEU A 242 -25.94 -12.39 12.29
CA LEU A 242 -27.39 -12.31 12.53
C LEU A 242 -27.71 -12.94 13.87
N ARG A 243 -28.35 -12.19 14.75
CA ARG A 243 -28.91 -12.72 16.01
C ARG A 243 -30.40 -12.95 15.84
N TYR A 244 -30.84 -14.19 16.00
CA TYR A 244 -32.25 -14.58 15.98
C TYR A 244 -32.84 -14.46 17.39
N GLY A 245 -33.88 -13.64 17.54
CA GLY A 245 -34.66 -13.56 18.77
C GLY A 245 -35.85 -14.54 18.74
N ALA A 246 -36.55 -14.70 19.88
CA ALA A 246 -37.72 -15.58 20.01
C ALA A 246 -38.92 -15.18 19.13
N ALA A 247 -39.00 -13.93 18.70
CA ALA A 247 -39.97 -13.40 17.71
C ALA A 247 -39.40 -12.17 17.01
N GLY A 248 -39.60 -12.05 15.67
CA GLY A 248 -39.24 -10.87 14.91
C GLY A 248 -38.17 -11.10 13.85
N ARG A 249 -37.80 -10.03 13.15
CA ARG A 249 -36.71 -10.04 12.16
C ARG A 249 -35.35 -10.23 12.84
N PRO A 250 -34.43 -11.03 12.25
CA PRO A 250 -33.06 -11.17 12.76
C PRO A 250 -32.40 -9.81 12.94
N GLU A 251 -31.73 -9.60 14.07
CA GLU A 251 -30.98 -8.40 14.37
C GLU A 251 -29.58 -8.51 13.78
N ARG A 252 -29.16 -7.51 12.97
CA ARG A 252 -27.79 -7.40 12.49
C ARG A 252 -26.88 -6.89 13.60
N ARG A 253 -25.80 -7.60 13.85
CA ARG A 253 -24.75 -7.23 14.81
C ARG A 253 -23.43 -7.12 14.12
N TYR A 254 -22.69 -6.08 14.44
CA TYR A 254 -21.46 -5.69 13.76
C TYR A 254 -20.27 -5.81 14.71
N ARG A 255 -19.15 -6.31 14.19
CA ARG A 255 -17.86 -6.37 14.88
C ARG A 255 -16.82 -5.73 13.98
N PHE A 256 -15.93 -4.92 14.55
CA PHE A 256 -14.79 -4.36 13.81
C PHE A 256 -13.83 -5.48 13.39
N GLN A 257 -13.38 -5.45 12.13
CA GLN A 257 -12.25 -6.24 11.64
C GLN A 257 -11.01 -5.33 11.70
N GLY A 258 -10.14 -5.62 12.62
CA GLY A 258 -8.91 -4.88 12.81
C GLY A 258 -7.71 -5.76 12.69
#